data_9a04845ea08d8f92f2c37d5ae38257c0
#
_entry.id   9a04845ea08d8f92f2c37d5ae38257c0
#
_cell.length_a   1.000
_cell.length_b   1.000
_cell.length_c   1.000
_cell.angle_alpha   90.00
_cell.angle_beta   90.00
_cell.angle_gamma   90.00
#
_symmetry.space_group_name_H-M   'P 1'
#
loop_
_entity.id
_entity.type
_entity.pdbx_description
1 polymer ?
#
loop_
_entity_poly.entity_id
_entity_poly.type
_entity_poly.pdbx_seq_one_letter_code
_entity_poly.pdbx_strand_id
1 'polypeptide(L)'
;MTVVPLPLEQTLPGGELIHGAEGGSVVRRSVLPGGVRVLTEAMPGQRSATIGFWVAVGSRDEADGQHGSTHFLEHLLFKGTKRRTALEIASAFDEVGGESNAATAKESTCYFARVLDTDLPMAIDVIADMITGAVLDPAELEQERDVILEEIAMDSDDPTDVAHEKFVAAVLGNHPLARPIGGTPDAIKAVARDSVWAHYQRYYRPEELVITAAGGLDHDVVCQLVLDALKAAGWNLDDGAAPVERRGTDRAVITGTSGLHVVKRPVEQANIIMGCPTIVATDDRRFVMSVLNAVLGGGMSSRLFQEIREKRGLVYSTYSFTAAYADAGYFGMYAGCTPSKVRQVLELLGLELDKLAKEGITDEELRKAVGQLSGGIVLALEDTGSRMSRLGRAELVSGEFQDIDETLGRIKAVTVEDVQELARELAAAPRTITVVGPFEETETFGL
;
A
#
# COMPACT_ATOMS: atom_id res chain seq x y z
N MET A 1 4.84 -6.44 25.68
CA MET A 1 5.54 -5.96 24.49
C MET A 1 6.02 -7.17 23.72
N THR A 2 5.45 -7.45 22.57
CA THR A 2 5.76 -8.68 21.85
C THR A 2 6.02 -8.37 20.38
N VAL A 3 7.29 -8.51 19.97
CA VAL A 3 7.71 -8.60 18.57
C VAL A 3 8.01 -10.06 18.31
N VAL A 4 7.32 -10.67 17.35
CA VAL A 4 7.49 -12.09 17.02
C VAL A 4 8.05 -12.20 15.60
N PRO A 5 9.24 -12.75 15.41
CA PRO A 5 9.79 -13.04 14.09
C PRO A 5 8.87 -14.02 13.32
N LEU A 6 8.79 -13.83 12.02
CA LEU A 6 8.02 -14.67 11.10
C LEU A 6 8.98 -15.41 10.15
N PRO A 7 9.61 -16.53 10.60
CA PRO A 7 10.57 -17.26 9.79
C PRO A 7 9.90 -17.92 8.58
N LEU A 8 10.65 -18.16 7.50
CA LEU A 8 10.16 -18.80 6.27
C LEU A 8 10.24 -20.34 6.31
N GLU A 9 10.43 -20.89 7.48
CA GLU A 9 10.46 -22.33 7.69
C GLU A 9 9.04 -22.89 7.84
N GLN A 10 8.85 -24.13 7.42
CA GLN A 10 7.58 -24.84 7.59
C GLN A 10 7.27 -25.02 9.07
N THR A 11 6.04 -24.69 9.46
CA THR A 11 5.59 -24.85 10.85
C THR A 11 5.01 -26.26 11.10
N LEU A 12 4.97 -26.65 12.36
CA LEU A 12 4.29 -27.89 12.77
C LEU A 12 2.78 -27.82 12.46
N PRO A 13 2.11 -28.98 12.30
CA PRO A 13 0.65 -29.02 12.17
C PRO A 13 -0.04 -28.24 13.28
N GLY A 14 -1.03 -27.41 12.92
CA GLY A 14 -1.75 -26.55 13.84
C GLY A 14 -1.15 -25.15 13.99
N GLY A 15 -0.02 -24.88 13.35
CA GLY A 15 0.63 -23.56 13.30
C GLY A 15 1.21 -23.10 14.65
N GLU A 16 1.83 -21.91 14.61
CA GLU A 16 2.34 -21.23 15.79
C GLU A 16 1.32 -20.23 16.34
N LEU A 17 1.18 -20.21 17.66
CA LEU A 17 0.51 -19.12 18.36
C LEU A 17 1.47 -17.92 18.36
N ILE A 18 1.10 -16.86 17.64
CA ILE A 18 1.88 -15.64 17.56
C ILE A 18 1.52 -14.69 18.70
N HIS A 19 0.22 -14.54 18.99
CA HIS A 19 -0.26 -13.60 19.99
C HIS A 19 -1.63 -13.99 20.50
N GLY A 20 -1.87 -13.76 21.81
CA GLY A 20 -3.19 -13.83 22.43
C GLY A 20 -3.44 -12.54 23.20
N ALA A 21 -4.43 -11.74 22.78
CA ALA A 21 -4.75 -10.47 23.41
C ALA A 21 -5.75 -10.63 24.57
N GLU A 22 -5.72 -9.70 25.50
CA GLU A 22 -6.82 -9.46 26.43
C GLU A 22 -8.08 -9.12 25.60
N GLY A 23 -9.18 -9.84 25.83
CA GLY A 23 -10.38 -9.79 24.97
C GLY A 23 -10.53 -11.00 24.06
N GLY A 24 -9.54 -11.91 24.06
CA GLY A 24 -9.62 -13.24 23.48
C GLY A 24 -9.31 -13.31 21.98
N SER A 25 -8.84 -12.23 21.33
CA SER A 25 -8.34 -12.37 19.96
C SER A 25 -7.04 -13.18 19.96
N VAL A 26 -6.90 -14.07 18.96
CA VAL A 26 -5.76 -14.98 18.84
C VAL A 26 -5.18 -14.89 17.45
N VAL A 27 -3.89 -14.58 17.37
CA VAL A 27 -3.14 -14.57 16.10
C VAL A 27 -2.34 -15.87 15.99
N ARG A 28 -2.57 -16.60 14.90
CA ARG A 28 -1.84 -17.84 14.56
C ARG A 28 -1.25 -17.74 13.16
N ARG A 29 -0.14 -18.45 12.97
CA ARG A 29 0.58 -18.50 11.69
C ARG A 29 0.94 -19.94 11.35
N SER A 30 0.76 -20.30 10.08
CA SER A 30 1.25 -21.55 9.51
C SER A 30 2.00 -21.30 8.19
N VAL A 31 3.03 -22.09 7.94
CA VAL A 31 3.63 -22.29 6.63
C VAL A 31 3.23 -23.68 6.16
N LEU A 32 2.38 -23.72 5.15
CA LEU A 32 1.75 -24.93 4.62
C LEU A 32 2.63 -25.58 3.51
N PRO A 33 2.34 -26.83 3.13
CA PRO A 33 2.93 -27.43 1.94
C PRO A 33 2.86 -26.52 0.72
N GLY A 34 3.89 -26.52 -0.10
CA GLY A 34 4.03 -25.59 -1.22
C GLY A 34 4.61 -24.23 -0.83
N GLY A 35 4.93 -24.00 0.46
CA GLY A 35 5.44 -22.71 0.94
C GLY A 35 4.35 -21.66 1.12
N VAL A 36 3.07 -22.04 1.12
CA VAL A 36 1.95 -21.11 1.34
C VAL A 36 1.93 -20.63 2.79
N ARG A 37 1.88 -19.35 3.01
CA ARG A 37 1.85 -18.72 4.35
C ARG A 37 0.42 -18.34 4.72
N VAL A 38 -0.04 -18.74 5.89
CA VAL A 38 -1.39 -18.42 6.40
C VAL A 38 -1.27 -17.76 7.77
N LEU A 39 -1.79 -16.54 7.90
CA LEU A 39 -1.90 -15.84 9.18
C LEU A 39 -3.37 -15.51 9.44
N THR A 40 -3.83 -15.79 10.64
CA THR A 40 -5.21 -15.47 11.04
C THR A 40 -5.25 -14.74 12.37
N GLU A 41 -6.21 -13.84 12.50
CA GLU A 41 -6.59 -13.25 13.78
C GLU A 41 -8.04 -13.64 14.10
N ALA A 42 -8.21 -14.67 14.90
CA ALA A 42 -9.53 -15.10 15.39
C ALA A 42 -10.05 -14.10 16.43
N MET A 43 -11.24 -13.55 16.19
CA MET A 43 -11.86 -12.52 17.02
C MET A 43 -13.18 -13.06 17.61
N PRO A 44 -13.20 -13.45 18.88
CA PRO A 44 -14.40 -13.98 19.51
C PRO A 44 -15.57 -12.99 19.47
N GLY A 45 -16.75 -13.48 19.08
CA GLY A 45 -17.96 -12.69 19.00
C GLY A 45 -18.17 -11.91 17.69
N GLN A 46 -17.20 -11.88 16.80
CA GLN A 46 -17.40 -11.34 15.45
C GLN A 46 -18.27 -12.30 14.61
N ARG A 47 -19.18 -11.70 13.82
CA ARG A 47 -20.07 -12.42 12.90
C ARG A 47 -19.68 -12.19 11.43
N SER A 48 -18.57 -11.50 11.20
CA SER A 48 -17.97 -11.30 9.90
C SER A 48 -16.50 -11.72 9.91
N ALA A 49 -15.98 -12.07 8.73
CA ALA A 49 -14.58 -12.31 8.51
C ALA A 49 -14.13 -11.62 7.22
N THR A 50 -12.91 -11.08 7.23
CA THR A 50 -12.23 -10.61 6.02
C THR A 50 -11.07 -11.54 5.74
N ILE A 51 -10.95 -11.98 4.49
CA ILE A 51 -9.83 -12.80 4.02
C ILE A 51 -9.17 -12.14 2.82
N GLY A 52 -7.84 -12.16 2.78
CA GLY A 52 -7.03 -11.66 1.69
C GLY A 52 -6.03 -12.70 1.20
N PHE A 53 -5.96 -12.85 -0.11
CA PHE A 53 -4.96 -13.65 -0.82
C PHE A 53 -3.96 -12.69 -1.45
N TRP A 54 -2.77 -12.67 -0.92
CA TRP A 54 -1.69 -11.79 -1.34
C TRP A 54 -0.70 -12.54 -2.20
N VAL A 55 -0.34 -11.96 -3.33
CA VAL A 55 0.80 -12.40 -4.12
C VAL A 55 1.92 -11.39 -3.91
N ALA A 56 3.14 -11.86 -3.62
CA ALA A 56 4.30 -11.01 -3.31
C ALA A 56 4.88 -10.33 -4.57
N VAL A 57 4.01 -9.90 -5.48
CA VAL A 57 4.33 -9.22 -6.74
C VAL A 57 3.48 -7.97 -6.92
N GLY A 58 4.11 -6.89 -7.37
CA GLY A 58 3.45 -5.64 -7.68
C GLY A 58 4.03 -5.00 -8.95
N SER A 59 3.61 -3.78 -9.26
CA SER A 59 4.02 -3.10 -10.50
C SER A 59 5.54 -2.88 -10.63
N ARG A 60 6.29 -2.88 -9.52
CA ARG A 60 7.76 -2.78 -9.57
C ARG A 60 8.44 -4.01 -10.19
N ASP A 61 7.78 -5.16 -10.18
CA ASP A 61 8.34 -6.46 -10.62
C ASP A 61 8.14 -6.72 -12.11
N GLU A 62 7.46 -5.83 -12.79
CA GLU A 62 7.20 -5.93 -14.22
C GLU A 62 8.49 -5.75 -15.02
N ALA A 63 8.68 -6.64 -16.00
CA ALA A 63 9.80 -6.54 -16.92
C ALA A 63 9.61 -5.38 -17.91
N ASP A 64 10.69 -4.93 -18.52
CA ASP A 64 10.64 -3.93 -19.56
C ASP A 64 9.73 -4.37 -20.72
N GLY A 65 8.86 -3.48 -21.16
CA GLY A 65 7.82 -3.75 -22.16
C GLY A 65 6.57 -4.47 -21.65
N GLN A 66 6.47 -4.72 -20.33
CA GLN A 66 5.31 -5.37 -19.70
C GLN A 66 4.65 -4.48 -18.64
N HIS A 67 4.92 -3.19 -18.65
CA HIS A 67 4.41 -2.25 -17.64
C HIS A 67 2.88 -2.17 -17.70
N GLY A 68 2.25 -2.30 -16.54
CA GLY A 68 0.79 -2.39 -16.37
C GLY A 68 0.25 -3.83 -16.38
N SER A 69 1.08 -4.86 -16.64
CA SER A 69 0.63 -6.26 -16.67
C SER A 69 0.07 -6.75 -15.34
N THR A 70 0.59 -6.25 -14.21
CA THR A 70 0.12 -6.65 -12.87
C THR A 70 -1.31 -6.16 -12.62
N HIS A 71 -1.57 -4.89 -12.93
CA HIS A 71 -2.90 -4.30 -12.82
C HIS A 71 -3.87 -4.91 -13.85
N PHE A 72 -3.40 -5.13 -15.06
CA PHE A 72 -4.18 -5.81 -16.10
C PHE A 72 -4.60 -7.22 -15.65
N LEU A 73 -3.67 -7.97 -15.04
CA LEU A 73 -3.94 -9.29 -14.51
C LEU A 73 -4.97 -9.25 -13.36
N GLU A 74 -4.92 -8.23 -12.51
CA GLU A 74 -5.94 -8.02 -11.46
C GLU A 74 -7.35 -8.02 -12.07
N HIS A 75 -7.61 -7.21 -13.09
CA HIS A 75 -8.89 -7.16 -13.79
C HIS A 75 -9.29 -8.51 -14.38
N LEU A 76 -8.35 -9.17 -15.05
CA LEU A 76 -8.62 -10.43 -15.76
C LEU A 76 -8.96 -11.60 -14.84
N LEU A 77 -8.53 -11.59 -13.58
CA LEU A 77 -8.90 -12.63 -12.62
C LEU A 77 -10.39 -12.62 -12.29
N PHE A 78 -11.08 -11.48 -12.40
CA PHE A 78 -12.53 -11.36 -12.23
C PHE A 78 -13.33 -11.76 -13.49
N LYS A 79 -12.67 -11.96 -14.64
CA LYS A 79 -13.34 -12.21 -15.93
C LYS A 79 -13.61 -13.68 -16.23
N GLY A 80 -13.25 -14.55 -15.33
CA GLY A 80 -13.63 -15.96 -15.37
C GLY A 80 -12.46 -16.92 -15.17
N THR A 81 -12.85 -18.09 -14.73
CA THR A 81 -11.99 -19.24 -14.47
C THR A 81 -12.43 -20.44 -15.31
N LYS A 82 -11.74 -21.56 -15.16
CA LYS A 82 -12.21 -22.83 -15.75
C LYS A 82 -13.51 -23.34 -15.13
N ARG A 83 -13.88 -22.87 -13.93
CA ARG A 83 -15.04 -23.30 -13.15
C ARG A 83 -16.18 -22.31 -13.15
N ARG A 84 -15.87 -21.01 -13.28
CA ARG A 84 -16.83 -19.91 -13.11
C ARG A 84 -16.70 -18.87 -14.20
N THR A 85 -17.83 -18.37 -14.67
CA THR A 85 -17.91 -17.15 -15.47
C THR A 85 -17.73 -15.91 -14.56
N ALA A 86 -17.50 -14.75 -15.15
CA ALA A 86 -17.46 -13.48 -14.42
C ALA A 86 -18.73 -13.22 -13.62
N LEU A 87 -19.90 -13.51 -14.19
CA LEU A 87 -21.20 -13.36 -13.51
C LEU A 87 -21.32 -14.31 -12.31
N GLU A 88 -20.87 -15.56 -12.43
CA GLU A 88 -20.90 -16.52 -11.32
C GLU A 88 -19.95 -16.13 -10.19
N ILE A 89 -18.79 -15.51 -10.50
CA ILE A 89 -17.89 -14.95 -9.49
C ILE A 89 -18.59 -13.80 -8.73
N ALA A 90 -19.16 -12.85 -9.43
CA ALA A 90 -19.87 -11.72 -8.82
C ALA A 90 -21.08 -12.19 -8.01
N SER A 91 -21.94 -13.05 -8.60
CA SER A 91 -23.15 -13.56 -7.96
C SER A 91 -22.86 -14.32 -6.66
N ALA A 92 -21.75 -15.02 -6.57
CA ALA A 92 -21.38 -15.77 -5.35
C ALA A 92 -21.24 -14.85 -4.13
N PHE A 93 -20.73 -13.63 -4.31
CA PHE A 93 -20.64 -12.64 -3.23
C PHE A 93 -21.96 -11.89 -3.02
N ASP A 94 -22.65 -11.52 -4.10
CA ASP A 94 -23.94 -10.83 -4.04
C ASP A 94 -24.99 -11.67 -3.27
N GLU A 95 -25.04 -12.98 -3.50
CA GLU A 95 -26.00 -13.91 -2.84
C GLU A 95 -25.88 -13.93 -1.32
N VAL A 96 -24.68 -13.67 -0.78
CA VAL A 96 -24.42 -13.64 0.67
C VAL A 96 -24.30 -12.22 1.22
N GLY A 97 -24.48 -11.19 0.36
CA GLY A 97 -24.26 -9.78 0.75
C GLY A 97 -22.80 -9.50 1.14
N GLY A 98 -21.87 -10.24 0.56
CA GLY A 98 -20.44 -10.08 0.76
C GLY A 98 -19.86 -8.99 -0.13
N GLU A 99 -18.70 -8.48 0.27
CA GLU A 99 -17.90 -7.53 -0.51
C GLU A 99 -16.65 -8.25 -1.01
N SER A 100 -16.33 -8.15 -2.30
CA SER A 100 -15.07 -8.64 -2.86
C SER A 100 -14.41 -7.59 -3.72
N ASN A 101 -13.09 -7.51 -3.63
CA ASN A 101 -12.31 -6.57 -4.42
C ASN A 101 -10.84 -7.05 -4.53
N ALA A 102 -10.04 -6.32 -5.29
CA ALA A 102 -8.61 -6.50 -5.33
C ALA A 102 -7.89 -5.15 -5.28
N ALA A 103 -6.59 -5.19 -5.02
CA ALA A 103 -5.74 -4.01 -5.03
C ALA A 103 -4.34 -4.38 -5.47
N THR A 104 -3.92 -3.80 -6.59
CA THR A 104 -2.52 -3.84 -7.05
C THR A 104 -1.73 -2.70 -6.45
N ALA A 105 -0.68 -3.04 -5.73
CA ALA A 105 0.27 -2.08 -5.19
C ALA A 105 1.62 -2.17 -5.93
N LYS A 106 2.59 -1.39 -5.47
CA LYS A 106 3.94 -1.40 -6.05
C LYS A 106 4.68 -2.72 -5.79
N GLU A 107 4.44 -3.38 -4.65
CA GLU A 107 5.21 -4.53 -4.17
C GLU A 107 4.38 -5.79 -3.91
N SER A 108 3.06 -5.70 -3.96
CA SER A 108 2.14 -6.82 -3.75
C SER A 108 0.81 -6.59 -4.44
N THR A 109 0.08 -7.67 -4.69
CA THR A 109 -1.31 -7.65 -5.16
C THR A 109 -2.15 -8.47 -4.18
N CYS A 110 -3.32 -7.95 -3.79
CA CYS A 110 -4.22 -8.60 -2.85
C CYS A 110 -5.61 -8.76 -3.47
N TYR A 111 -6.15 -9.97 -3.41
CA TYR A 111 -7.56 -10.28 -3.70
C TYR A 111 -8.24 -10.58 -2.38
N PHE A 112 -9.30 -9.88 -2.05
CA PHE A 112 -9.89 -10.01 -0.72
C PHE A 112 -11.40 -10.01 -0.76
N ALA A 113 -12.00 -10.59 0.27
CA ALA A 113 -13.43 -10.54 0.50
C ALA A 113 -13.75 -10.35 1.98
N ARG A 114 -14.88 -9.68 2.24
CA ARG A 114 -15.50 -9.52 3.54
C ARG A 114 -16.89 -10.14 3.48
N VAL A 115 -17.11 -11.14 4.32
CA VAL A 115 -18.33 -11.96 4.33
C VAL A 115 -18.78 -12.25 5.77
N LEU A 116 -19.94 -12.86 5.94
CA LEU A 116 -20.29 -13.46 7.23
C LEU A 116 -19.33 -14.61 7.55
N ASP A 117 -19.13 -14.88 8.82
CA ASP A 117 -18.28 -15.99 9.32
C ASP A 117 -18.68 -17.35 8.71
N THR A 118 -19.98 -17.57 8.48
CA THR A 118 -20.53 -18.77 7.86
C THR A 118 -20.21 -18.92 6.36
N ASP A 119 -19.94 -17.80 5.68
CA ASP A 119 -19.72 -17.76 4.23
C ASP A 119 -18.22 -17.71 3.86
N LEU A 120 -17.34 -17.70 4.87
CA LEU A 120 -15.90 -17.73 4.67
C LEU A 120 -15.40 -18.90 3.79
N PRO A 121 -15.95 -20.14 3.92
CA PRO A 121 -15.55 -21.23 3.02
C PRO A 121 -15.84 -20.95 1.54
N MET A 122 -16.98 -20.31 1.22
CA MET A 122 -17.30 -19.90 -0.16
C MET A 122 -16.31 -18.84 -0.65
N ALA A 123 -16.02 -17.83 0.16
CA ALA A 123 -15.07 -16.77 -0.22
C ALA A 123 -13.66 -17.34 -0.51
N ILE A 124 -13.20 -18.31 0.30
CA ILE A 124 -11.93 -19.02 0.07
C ILE A 124 -11.96 -19.77 -1.25
N ASP A 125 -13.02 -20.53 -1.54
CA ASP A 125 -13.13 -21.32 -2.78
C ASP A 125 -13.18 -20.41 -4.03
N VAL A 126 -13.91 -19.30 -3.98
CA VAL A 126 -14.01 -18.38 -5.12
C VAL A 126 -12.70 -17.67 -5.38
N ILE A 127 -12.06 -17.08 -4.36
CA ILE A 127 -10.78 -16.35 -4.55
C ILE A 127 -9.67 -17.32 -4.95
N ALA A 128 -9.59 -18.50 -4.34
CA ALA A 128 -8.62 -19.52 -4.73
C ALA A 128 -8.81 -19.94 -6.21
N ASP A 129 -10.06 -20.12 -6.66
CA ASP A 129 -10.38 -20.42 -8.05
C ASP A 129 -9.96 -19.29 -9.00
N MET A 130 -10.19 -18.04 -8.64
CA MET A 130 -9.73 -16.87 -9.41
C MET A 130 -8.20 -16.89 -9.57
N ILE A 131 -7.46 -17.09 -8.47
CA ILE A 131 -6.00 -17.06 -8.45
C ILE A 131 -5.38 -18.24 -9.20
N THR A 132 -6.00 -19.41 -9.13
CA THR A 132 -5.41 -20.66 -9.68
C THR A 132 -5.93 -21.05 -11.05
N GLY A 133 -7.14 -20.62 -11.39
CA GLY A 133 -7.91 -21.09 -12.53
C GLY A 133 -8.23 -20.07 -13.61
N ALA A 134 -7.75 -18.83 -13.48
CA ALA A 134 -8.02 -17.77 -14.46
C ALA A 134 -7.65 -18.20 -15.89
N VAL A 135 -8.54 -17.91 -16.85
CA VAL A 135 -8.35 -18.32 -18.24
C VAL A 135 -7.71 -17.25 -19.12
N LEU A 136 -7.77 -16.00 -18.71
CA LEU A 136 -7.28 -14.83 -19.46
C LEU A 136 -7.78 -14.88 -20.91
N ASP A 137 -9.10 -14.90 -21.07
CA ASP A 137 -9.73 -14.97 -22.38
C ASP A 137 -9.32 -13.77 -23.25
N PRO A 138 -8.94 -13.98 -24.53
CA PRO A 138 -8.51 -12.89 -25.40
C PRO A 138 -9.57 -11.79 -25.63
N ALA A 139 -10.87 -12.16 -25.65
CA ALA A 139 -11.95 -11.17 -25.86
C ALA A 139 -12.15 -10.31 -24.60
N GLU A 140 -12.10 -10.93 -23.41
CA GLU A 140 -12.15 -10.22 -22.15
C GLU A 140 -10.93 -9.30 -21.98
N LEU A 141 -9.74 -9.75 -22.42
CA LEU A 141 -8.53 -8.93 -22.36
C LEU A 141 -8.68 -7.65 -23.19
N GLU A 142 -9.26 -7.72 -24.40
CA GLU A 142 -9.45 -6.51 -25.20
C GLU A 142 -10.51 -5.58 -24.60
N GLN A 143 -11.56 -6.09 -23.95
CA GLN A 143 -12.53 -5.28 -23.24
C GLN A 143 -11.91 -4.59 -22.03
N GLU A 144 -11.13 -5.33 -21.23
CA GLU A 144 -10.46 -4.75 -20.05
C GLU A 144 -9.33 -3.76 -20.43
N ARG A 145 -8.72 -3.94 -21.60
CA ARG A 145 -7.79 -2.94 -22.13
C ARG A 145 -8.45 -1.57 -22.26
N ASP A 146 -9.66 -1.52 -22.80
CA ASP A 146 -10.40 -0.29 -22.96
C ASP A 146 -10.79 0.30 -21.58
N VAL A 147 -11.20 -0.54 -20.63
CA VAL A 147 -11.50 -0.12 -19.24
C VAL A 147 -10.27 0.50 -18.57
N ILE A 148 -9.12 -0.17 -18.65
CA ILE A 148 -7.87 0.34 -18.05
C ILE A 148 -7.42 1.66 -18.72
N LEU A 149 -7.62 1.80 -20.03
CA LEU A 149 -7.30 3.06 -20.71
C LEU A 149 -8.23 4.19 -20.27
N GLU A 150 -9.51 3.92 -19.98
CA GLU A 150 -10.44 4.90 -19.41
C GLU A 150 -10.05 5.26 -17.96
N GLU A 151 -9.64 4.31 -17.14
CA GLU A 151 -9.12 4.58 -15.79
C GLU A 151 -7.88 5.48 -15.82
N ILE A 152 -6.90 5.17 -16.69
CA ILE A 152 -5.71 6.03 -16.89
C ILE A 152 -6.12 7.42 -17.37
N ALA A 153 -7.16 7.54 -18.21
CA ALA A 153 -7.67 8.83 -18.64
C ALA A 153 -8.30 9.60 -17.49
N MET A 154 -9.09 8.94 -16.62
CA MET A 154 -9.67 9.55 -15.42
C MET A 154 -8.59 10.07 -14.47
N ASP A 155 -7.56 9.25 -14.16
CA ASP A 155 -6.42 9.67 -13.34
C ASP A 155 -5.65 10.85 -13.96
N SER A 156 -5.51 10.83 -15.30
CA SER A 156 -4.88 11.93 -16.03
C SER A 156 -5.70 13.22 -16.02
N ASP A 157 -7.00 13.15 -15.83
CA ASP A 157 -7.87 14.32 -15.73
C ASP A 157 -7.89 14.92 -14.31
N ASP A 158 -7.46 14.16 -13.27
CA ASP A 158 -7.30 14.71 -11.92
C ASP A 158 -5.90 15.35 -11.76
N PRO A 159 -5.81 16.68 -11.57
CA PRO A 159 -4.54 17.36 -11.41
C PRO A 159 -3.77 16.94 -10.15
N THR A 160 -4.45 16.42 -9.12
CA THR A 160 -3.83 15.93 -7.89
C THR A 160 -3.09 14.62 -8.18
N ASP A 161 -3.72 13.69 -8.89
CA ASP A 161 -3.12 12.42 -9.27
C ASP A 161 -1.92 12.64 -10.20
N VAL A 162 -2.08 13.54 -11.17
CA VAL A 162 -0.97 13.95 -12.04
C VAL A 162 0.20 14.52 -11.24
N ALA A 163 -0.07 15.36 -10.22
CA ALA A 163 0.98 15.93 -9.38
C ALA A 163 1.72 14.84 -8.59
N HIS A 164 0.99 13.88 -8.01
CA HIS A 164 1.57 12.75 -7.29
C HIS A 164 2.39 11.85 -8.21
N GLU A 165 1.86 11.45 -9.37
CA GLU A 165 2.58 10.61 -10.33
C GLU A 165 3.89 11.27 -10.79
N LYS A 166 3.84 12.54 -11.19
CA LYS A 166 5.02 13.28 -11.65
C LYS A 166 6.03 13.51 -10.53
N PHE A 167 5.57 13.74 -9.30
CA PHE A 167 6.45 13.83 -8.15
C PHE A 167 7.16 12.50 -7.88
N VAL A 168 6.43 11.38 -7.85
CA VAL A 168 7.00 10.05 -7.61
C VAL A 168 8.02 9.69 -8.71
N ALA A 169 7.68 9.96 -9.96
CA ALA A 169 8.59 9.76 -11.09
C ALA A 169 9.87 10.59 -10.95
N ALA A 170 9.77 11.86 -10.56
CA ALA A 170 10.93 12.74 -10.37
C ALA A 170 11.77 12.35 -9.16
N VAL A 171 11.15 12.09 -7.99
CA VAL A 171 11.87 11.80 -6.73
C VAL A 171 12.56 10.44 -6.75
N LEU A 172 11.99 9.44 -7.42
CA LEU A 172 12.56 8.09 -7.52
C LEU A 172 13.35 7.84 -8.80
N GLY A 173 13.18 8.67 -9.84
CA GLY A 173 13.93 8.59 -11.08
C GLY A 173 13.76 7.25 -11.81
N ASN A 174 14.87 6.57 -12.09
CA ASN A 174 14.84 5.28 -12.80
C ASN A 174 14.50 4.07 -11.92
N HIS A 175 14.19 4.29 -10.64
CA HIS A 175 13.81 3.17 -9.76
C HIS A 175 12.48 2.54 -10.22
N PRO A 176 12.33 1.20 -10.18
CA PRO A 176 11.07 0.55 -10.59
C PRO A 176 9.81 1.06 -9.88
N LEU A 177 9.94 1.49 -8.62
CA LEU A 177 8.84 2.10 -7.85
C LEU A 177 8.36 3.46 -8.41
N ALA A 178 9.11 4.09 -9.31
CA ALA A 178 8.70 5.34 -9.96
C ALA A 178 7.58 5.14 -11.01
N ARG A 179 7.43 3.93 -11.54
CA ARG A 179 6.47 3.63 -12.61
C ARG A 179 5.03 3.69 -12.09
N PRO A 180 4.06 4.19 -12.89
CA PRO A 180 2.63 4.09 -12.56
C PRO A 180 2.19 2.64 -12.37
N ILE A 181 1.26 2.38 -11.48
CA ILE A 181 0.72 1.02 -11.25
C ILE A 181 -0.07 0.55 -12.46
N GLY A 182 -0.94 1.40 -13.01
CA GLY A 182 -1.74 1.11 -14.20
C GLY A 182 -0.94 1.10 -15.52
N GLY A 183 0.37 1.41 -15.47
CA GLY A 183 1.19 1.57 -16.67
C GLY A 183 0.95 2.91 -17.37
N THR A 184 1.29 2.98 -18.64
CA THR A 184 1.03 4.14 -19.50
C THR A 184 0.08 3.74 -20.64
N PRO A 185 -0.66 4.69 -21.26
CA PRO A 185 -1.56 4.37 -22.38
C PRO A 185 -0.86 3.59 -23.51
N ASP A 186 0.39 3.94 -23.83
CA ASP A 186 1.15 3.27 -24.89
C ASP A 186 1.56 1.84 -24.47
N ALA A 187 1.95 1.66 -23.20
CA ALA A 187 2.28 0.34 -22.66
C ALA A 187 1.04 -0.58 -22.65
N ILE A 188 -0.11 -0.07 -22.17
CA ILE A 188 -1.36 -0.84 -22.13
C ILE A 188 -1.86 -1.20 -23.54
N LYS A 189 -1.73 -0.31 -24.52
CA LYS A 189 -2.06 -0.62 -25.93
C LYS A 189 -1.14 -1.68 -26.53
N ALA A 190 0.11 -1.73 -26.09
CA ALA A 190 1.12 -2.64 -26.64
C ALA A 190 1.18 -4.00 -25.95
N VAL A 191 0.71 -4.10 -24.69
CA VAL A 191 0.83 -5.34 -23.92
C VAL A 191 0.03 -6.47 -24.56
N ALA A 192 0.72 -7.58 -24.83
CA ALA A 192 0.09 -8.76 -25.42
C ALA A 192 -0.45 -9.71 -24.33
N ARG A 193 -1.50 -10.45 -24.65
CA ARG A 193 -2.06 -11.48 -23.76
C ARG A 193 -0.98 -12.45 -23.25
N ASP A 194 -0.06 -12.86 -24.11
CA ASP A 194 1.01 -13.81 -23.75
C ASP A 194 1.98 -13.21 -22.74
N SER A 195 2.19 -11.89 -22.73
CA SER A 195 2.98 -11.19 -21.71
C SER A 195 2.30 -11.22 -20.34
N VAL A 196 0.99 -10.95 -20.30
CA VAL A 196 0.20 -11.04 -19.06
C VAL A 196 0.13 -12.48 -18.57
N TRP A 197 -0.03 -13.44 -19.49
CA TRP A 197 -0.01 -14.87 -19.18
C TRP A 197 1.33 -15.31 -18.60
N ALA A 198 2.46 -14.86 -19.18
CA ALA A 198 3.79 -15.17 -18.66
C ALA A 198 4.01 -14.58 -17.27
N HIS A 199 3.51 -13.36 -17.01
CA HIS A 199 3.52 -12.73 -15.69
C HIS A 199 2.69 -13.55 -14.68
N TYR A 200 1.47 -13.95 -15.05
CA TYR A 200 0.63 -14.83 -14.23
C TYR A 200 1.35 -16.14 -13.88
N GLN A 201 1.87 -16.86 -14.86
CA GLN A 201 2.57 -18.13 -14.65
C GLN A 201 3.84 -17.99 -13.79
N ARG A 202 4.51 -16.85 -13.86
CA ARG A 202 5.74 -16.61 -13.12
C ARG A 202 5.49 -16.38 -11.63
N TYR A 203 4.45 -15.66 -11.28
CA TYR A 203 4.28 -15.15 -9.92
C TYR A 203 3.11 -15.77 -9.14
N TYR A 204 2.09 -16.32 -9.83
CA TYR A 204 0.94 -16.92 -9.15
C TYR A 204 1.23 -18.40 -8.87
N ARG A 205 2.00 -18.62 -7.81
CA ARG A 205 2.51 -19.92 -7.38
C ARG A 205 2.39 -20.06 -5.87
N PRO A 206 2.36 -21.30 -5.32
CA PRO A 206 2.17 -21.52 -3.89
C PRO A 206 3.17 -20.76 -3.02
N GLU A 207 4.45 -20.77 -3.38
CA GLU A 207 5.53 -20.14 -2.62
C GLU A 207 5.46 -18.61 -2.54
N GLU A 208 4.76 -17.97 -3.47
CA GLU A 208 4.51 -16.52 -3.47
C GLU A 208 3.30 -16.13 -2.61
N LEU A 209 2.43 -17.11 -2.30
CA LEU A 209 1.10 -16.84 -1.74
C LEU A 209 1.15 -16.63 -0.22
N VAL A 210 0.55 -15.53 0.21
CA VAL A 210 0.25 -15.24 1.61
C VAL A 210 -1.25 -15.10 1.76
N ILE A 211 -1.84 -15.85 2.69
CA ILE A 211 -3.26 -15.77 3.03
C ILE A 211 -3.38 -15.12 4.40
N THR A 212 -4.17 -14.08 4.51
CA THR A 212 -4.44 -13.46 5.81
C THR A 212 -5.94 -13.34 6.05
N ALA A 213 -6.38 -13.62 7.27
CA ALA A 213 -7.79 -13.50 7.62
C ALA A 213 -7.97 -12.99 9.03
N ALA A 214 -9.02 -12.20 9.26
CA ALA A 214 -9.38 -11.71 10.58
C ALA A 214 -10.90 -11.71 10.77
N GLY A 215 -11.36 -12.03 11.98
CA GLY A 215 -12.79 -12.05 12.31
C GLY A 215 -13.25 -13.33 12.99
N GLY A 216 -14.50 -13.72 12.75
CA GLY A 216 -15.11 -14.94 13.23
C GLY A 216 -14.61 -16.15 12.44
N LEU A 217 -13.52 -16.76 12.84
CA LEU A 217 -12.88 -17.86 12.12
C LEU A 217 -12.11 -18.80 13.05
N ASP A 218 -11.79 -19.97 12.51
CA ASP A 218 -10.86 -20.93 13.10
C ASP A 218 -9.66 -21.11 12.17
N HIS A 219 -8.45 -20.99 12.71
CA HIS A 219 -7.21 -21.05 11.95
C HIS A 219 -7.01 -22.38 11.21
N ASP A 220 -7.28 -23.49 11.89
CA ASP A 220 -7.05 -24.83 11.32
C ASP A 220 -8.04 -25.10 10.19
N VAL A 221 -9.29 -24.62 10.35
CA VAL A 221 -10.32 -24.70 9.31
C VAL A 221 -9.89 -23.86 8.08
N VAL A 222 -9.42 -22.62 8.28
CA VAL A 222 -8.92 -21.78 7.18
C VAL A 222 -7.76 -22.46 6.45
N CYS A 223 -6.77 -22.98 7.17
CA CYS A 223 -5.64 -23.70 6.60
C CYS A 223 -6.10 -24.91 5.77
N GLN A 224 -7.04 -25.69 6.28
CA GLN A 224 -7.55 -26.87 5.57
C GLN A 224 -8.31 -26.49 4.30
N LEU A 225 -9.19 -25.48 4.37
CA LEU A 225 -9.95 -25.00 3.22
C LEU A 225 -9.02 -24.46 2.10
N VAL A 226 -8.00 -23.71 2.47
CA VAL A 226 -6.98 -23.21 1.53
C VAL A 226 -6.25 -24.39 0.88
N LEU A 227 -5.76 -25.35 1.66
CA LEU A 227 -5.06 -26.51 1.10
C LEU A 227 -5.95 -27.31 0.15
N ASP A 228 -7.20 -27.54 0.50
CA ASP A 228 -8.15 -28.31 -0.31
C ASP A 228 -8.46 -27.57 -1.63
N ALA A 229 -8.64 -26.25 -1.59
CA ALA A 229 -8.87 -25.44 -2.76
C ALA A 229 -7.65 -25.44 -3.73
N LEU A 230 -6.43 -25.28 -3.20
CA LEU A 230 -5.22 -25.29 -4.00
C LEU A 230 -4.92 -26.69 -4.60
N LYS A 231 -5.17 -27.76 -3.84
CA LYS A 231 -5.07 -29.15 -4.34
C LYS A 231 -6.07 -29.45 -5.45
N ALA A 232 -7.32 -29.02 -5.26
CA ALA A 232 -8.39 -29.19 -6.25
C ALA A 232 -8.08 -28.46 -7.56
N ALA A 233 -7.37 -27.34 -7.49
CA ALA A 233 -6.87 -26.61 -8.65
C ALA A 233 -5.66 -27.27 -9.34
N GLY A 234 -5.08 -28.30 -8.73
CA GLY A 234 -3.92 -29.03 -9.28
C GLY A 234 -2.57 -28.33 -9.05
N TRP A 235 -2.51 -27.40 -8.09
CA TRP A 235 -1.24 -26.79 -7.72
C TRP A 235 -0.33 -27.78 -7.03
N ASN A 236 0.98 -27.73 -7.36
CA ASN A 236 1.98 -28.56 -6.72
C ASN A 236 2.28 -28.02 -5.30
N LEU A 237 1.82 -28.76 -4.30
CA LEU A 237 2.07 -28.45 -2.90
C LEU A 237 3.13 -29.42 -2.36
N ASP A 238 4.38 -29.24 -2.80
CA ASP A 238 5.51 -30.02 -2.32
C ASP A 238 5.81 -29.68 -0.86
N ASP A 239 5.89 -30.67 0.00
CA ASP A 239 6.21 -30.52 1.42
C ASP A 239 7.61 -29.92 1.66
N GLY A 240 8.51 -30.03 0.68
CA GLY A 240 9.86 -29.47 0.74
C GLY A 240 9.98 -28.03 0.19
N ALA A 241 8.90 -27.46 -0.38
CA ALA A 241 8.96 -26.13 -0.93
C ALA A 241 8.99 -25.06 0.18
N ALA A 242 9.92 -24.13 0.07
CA ALA A 242 9.99 -22.97 0.96
C ALA A 242 9.25 -21.77 0.35
N PRO A 243 8.68 -20.87 1.19
CA PRO A 243 8.19 -19.59 0.73
C PRO A 243 9.26 -18.79 0.01
N VAL A 244 8.85 -17.95 -0.93
CA VAL A 244 9.77 -16.96 -1.54
C VAL A 244 10.31 -16.03 -0.46
N GLU A 245 11.60 -15.74 -0.53
CA GLU A 245 12.25 -14.79 0.38
C GLU A 245 11.60 -13.40 0.28
N ARG A 246 11.53 -12.72 1.42
CA ARG A 246 11.08 -11.32 1.44
C ARG A 246 12.07 -10.45 0.69
N ARG A 247 11.58 -9.33 0.19
CA ARG A 247 12.42 -8.35 -0.51
C ARG A 247 13.57 -7.90 0.38
N GLY A 248 14.75 -7.74 -0.23
CA GLY A 248 15.89 -7.12 0.43
C GLY A 248 15.57 -5.68 0.86
N THR A 249 16.07 -5.31 2.04
CA THR A 249 15.81 -3.99 2.65
C THR A 249 17.01 -3.05 2.57
N ASP A 250 18.02 -3.44 1.84
CA ASP A 250 19.17 -2.57 1.57
C ASP A 250 18.73 -1.38 0.71
N ARG A 251 18.95 -0.18 1.24
CA ARG A 251 18.50 1.05 0.60
C ARG A 251 19.11 1.20 -0.79
N ALA A 252 18.23 1.30 -1.80
CA ALA A 252 18.65 1.50 -3.18
C ALA A 252 19.27 2.88 -3.39
N VAL A 253 20.20 2.99 -4.34
CA VAL A 253 20.70 4.28 -4.83
C VAL A 253 19.63 4.89 -5.73
N ILE A 254 18.99 5.94 -5.25
CA ILE A 254 17.95 6.67 -6.00
C ILE A 254 18.62 7.72 -6.87
N THR A 255 18.31 7.69 -8.16
CA THR A 255 18.82 8.64 -9.17
C THR A 255 17.79 9.70 -9.55
N GLY A 256 16.86 10.00 -8.64
CA GLY A 256 15.84 11.01 -8.86
C GLY A 256 16.42 12.42 -9.08
N THR A 257 15.64 13.26 -9.70
CA THR A 257 16.00 14.64 -10.00
C THR A 257 15.48 15.58 -8.94
N SER A 258 16.37 16.34 -8.31
CA SER A 258 15.98 17.48 -7.48
C SER A 258 15.68 18.71 -8.34
N GLY A 259 14.96 19.67 -7.77
CA GLY A 259 14.59 20.92 -8.44
C GLY A 259 13.12 20.97 -8.83
N LEU A 260 12.80 21.92 -9.69
CA LEU A 260 11.43 22.24 -10.09
C LEU A 260 11.03 21.51 -11.38
N HIS A 261 9.89 20.84 -11.32
CA HIS A 261 9.23 20.16 -12.45
C HIS A 261 7.85 20.80 -12.64
N VAL A 262 7.67 21.52 -13.74
CA VAL A 262 6.40 22.17 -14.08
C VAL A 262 5.66 21.35 -15.12
N VAL A 263 4.39 21.06 -14.85
CA VAL A 263 3.49 20.34 -15.76
C VAL A 263 2.36 21.28 -16.17
N LYS A 264 2.34 21.64 -17.43
CA LYS A 264 1.33 22.56 -17.98
C LYS A 264 -0.02 21.85 -18.09
N ARG A 265 -1.02 22.36 -17.40
CA ARG A 265 -2.42 21.93 -17.47
C ARG A 265 -3.35 23.14 -17.38
N PRO A 266 -4.42 23.19 -18.19
CA PRO A 266 -5.41 24.29 -18.16
C PRO A 266 -6.42 24.07 -17.02
N VAL A 267 -5.97 24.16 -15.76
CA VAL A 267 -6.74 23.93 -14.55
C VAL A 267 -6.88 25.21 -13.75
N GLU A 268 -7.96 25.33 -12.96
CA GLU A 268 -8.24 26.51 -12.14
C GLU A 268 -7.32 26.60 -10.90
N GLN A 269 -6.91 25.46 -10.36
CA GLN A 269 -6.00 25.41 -9.21
C GLN A 269 -4.66 24.81 -9.60
N ALA A 270 -3.60 25.37 -9.07
CA ALA A 270 -2.29 24.75 -9.11
C ALA A 270 -2.15 23.70 -8.01
N ASN A 271 -1.61 22.54 -8.36
CA ASN A 271 -1.31 21.45 -7.45
C ASN A 271 0.20 21.36 -7.27
N ILE A 272 0.66 21.43 -6.04
CA ILE A 272 2.07 21.54 -5.66
C ILE A 272 2.43 20.35 -4.80
N ILE A 273 3.56 19.69 -5.11
CA ILE A 273 4.20 18.75 -4.18
C ILE A 273 5.66 19.13 -4.03
N MET A 274 6.12 19.23 -2.80
CA MET A 274 7.52 19.41 -2.43
C MET A 274 7.95 18.28 -1.51
N GLY A 275 9.05 17.60 -1.82
CA GLY A 275 9.51 16.49 -0.99
C GLY A 275 10.90 15.99 -1.36
N CYS A 276 11.27 14.84 -0.82
CA CYS A 276 12.57 14.22 -1.00
C CYS A 276 12.54 12.71 -0.75
N PRO A 277 13.56 11.94 -1.15
CA PRO A 277 13.73 10.56 -0.72
C PRO A 277 13.88 10.46 0.80
N THR A 278 13.36 9.36 1.40
CA THR A 278 13.43 9.15 2.84
C THR A 278 13.67 7.68 3.20
N ILE A 279 13.28 7.27 4.40
CA ILE A 279 13.51 5.95 5.00
C ILE A 279 12.76 4.83 4.26
N VAL A 280 13.26 3.60 4.40
CA VAL A 280 12.61 2.37 3.91
C VAL A 280 11.58 1.83 4.92
N ALA A 281 10.75 0.88 4.49
CA ALA A 281 9.63 0.38 5.28
C ALA A 281 10.02 -0.31 6.59
N THR A 282 11.22 -0.91 6.65
CA THR A 282 11.74 -1.62 7.82
C THR A 282 12.63 -0.76 8.72
N ASP A 283 12.85 0.52 8.38
CA ASP A 283 13.61 1.44 9.23
C ASP A 283 12.85 1.67 10.56
N ASP A 284 13.54 1.53 11.70
CA ASP A 284 12.93 1.72 13.02
C ASP A 284 12.43 3.14 13.25
N ARG A 285 12.98 4.13 12.53
CA ARG A 285 12.52 5.52 12.57
C ARG A 285 11.15 5.75 11.89
N ARG A 286 10.51 4.70 11.36
CA ARG A 286 9.13 4.79 10.80
C ARG A 286 8.12 5.35 11.80
N PHE A 287 8.31 5.09 13.11
CA PHE A 287 7.47 5.67 14.16
C PHE A 287 7.73 7.16 14.36
N VAL A 288 8.99 7.56 14.29
CA VAL A 288 9.40 8.97 14.30
C VAL A 288 8.84 9.70 13.08
N MET A 289 8.92 9.08 11.89
CA MET A 289 8.35 9.61 10.64
C MET A 289 6.83 9.79 10.74
N SER A 290 6.13 8.85 11.37
CA SER A 290 4.68 8.96 11.57
C SER A 290 4.33 10.15 12.47
N VAL A 291 5.07 10.37 13.55
CA VAL A 291 4.88 11.53 14.44
C VAL A 291 5.22 12.83 13.72
N LEU A 292 6.34 12.90 13.00
CA LEU A 292 6.73 14.05 12.18
C LEU A 292 5.62 14.40 11.19
N ASN A 293 5.14 13.40 10.45
CA ASN A 293 4.08 13.58 9.46
C ASN A 293 2.77 14.08 10.10
N ALA A 294 2.39 13.54 11.26
CA ALA A 294 1.19 13.97 11.99
C ALA A 294 1.30 15.45 12.45
N VAL A 295 2.46 15.87 12.96
CA VAL A 295 2.69 17.27 13.35
C VAL A 295 2.70 18.21 12.15
N LEU A 296 3.38 17.81 11.08
CA LEU A 296 3.58 18.69 9.92
C LEU A 296 2.31 18.85 9.09
N GLY A 297 1.65 17.76 8.70
CA GLY A 297 0.51 17.81 7.77
C GLY A 297 -0.56 16.74 7.98
N GLY A 298 -0.58 16.04 9.13
CA GLY A 298 -1.49 14.91 9.35
C GLY A 298 -2.92 15.23 9.79
N GLY A 299 -3.30 16.50 9.91
CA GLY A 299 -4.65 16.86 10.34
C GLY A 299 -4.87 18.37 10.48
N MET A 300 -6.07 18.75 10.94
CA MET A 300 -6.45 20.17 11.05
C MET A 300 -5.62 20.96 12.06
N SER A 301 -4.99 20.33 13.04
CA SER A 301 -4.10 20.98 14.00
C SER A 301 -2.62 20.95 13.57
N SER A 302 -2.30 20.41 12.41
CA SER A 302 -0.94 20.34 11.86
C SER A 302 -0.42 21.71 11.42
N ARG A 303 0.90 21.85 11.35
CA ARG A 303 1.55 23.13 11.01
C ARG A 303 1.14 23.63 9.63
N LEU A 304 1.14 22.78 8.59
CA LEU A 304 0.75 23.19 7.24
C LEU A 304 -0.70 23.68 7.20
N PHE A 305 -1.62 22.94 7.84
CA PHE A 305 -3.01 23.32 7.85
C PHE A 305 -3.23 24.66 8.56
N GLN A 306 -2.64 24.84 9.74
CA GLN A 306 -2.77 26.07 10.51
C GLN A 306 -2.08 27.27 9.84
N GLU A 307 -0.86 27.10 9.34
CA GLU A 307 -0.09 28.23 8.79
C GLU A 307 -0.54 28.65 7.39
N ILE A 308 -0.91 27.68 6.52
CA ILE A 308 -1.18 27.97 5.11
C ILE A 308 -2.68 28.17 4.88
N ARG A 309 -3.53 27.31 5.50
CA ARG A 309 -4.97 27.35 5.31
C ARG A 309 -5.65 28.30 6.31
N GLU A 310 -5.56 28.02 7.62
CA GLU A 310 -6.36 28.74 8.62
C GLU A 310 -5.92 30.20 8.78
N LYS A 311 -4.62 30.45 8.96
CA LYS A 311 -4.13 31.81 9.20
C LYS A 311 -4.05 32.69 7.95
N ARG A 312 -3.84 32.10 6.78
CA ARG A 312 -3.58 32.85 5.54
C ARG A 312 -4.60 32.63 4.43
N GLY A 313 -5.44 31.59 4.51
CA GLY A 313 -6.46 31.32 3.51
C GLY A 313 -5.90 31.08 2.09
N LEU A 314 -4.69 30.52 1.98
CA LEU A 314 -4.01 30.38 0.68
C LEU A 314 -4.40 29.12 -0.08
N VAL A 315 -4.80 28.07 0.66
CA VAL A 315 -5.11 26.75 0.12
C VAL A 315 -6.44 26.23 0.68
N TYR A 316 -7.12 25.40 -0.08
CA TYR A 316 -8.25 24.62 0.44
C TYR A 316 -7.77 23.30 1.05
N SER A 317 -6.79 22.66 0.42
CA SER A 317 -6.21 21.40 0.87
C SER A 317 -4.69 21.50 0.99
N THR A 318 -4.15 20.99 2.09
CA THR A 318 -2.73 20.80 2.31
C THR A 318 -2.51 19.69 3.32
N TYR A 319 -1.51 18.86 3.06
CA TYR A 319 -1.12 17.73 3.92
C TYR A 319 0.32 17.32 3.66
N SER A 320 0.89 16.53 4.55
CA SER A 320 2.12 15.80 4.29
C SER A 320 1.86 14.30 4.23
N PHE A 321 2.69 13.58 3.49
CA PHE A 321 2.56 12.14 3.28
C PHE A 321 3.91 11.47 3.15
N THR A 322 3.91 10.17 3.39
CA THR A 322 5.10 9.32 3.23
C THR A 322 4.72 8.02 2.55
N ALA A 323 5.62 7.50 1.73
CA ALA A 323 5.55 6.14 1.24
C ALA A 323 6.91 5.48 1.48
N ALA A 324 6.88 4.28 2.05
CA ALA A 324 8.07 3.51 2.35
C ALA A 324 7.90 2.08 1.81
N TYR A 325 8.87 1.65 1.03
CA TYR A 325 8.94 0.36 0.37
C TYR A 325 10.15 -0.42 0.90
N ALA A 326 10.38 -1.61 0.36
CA ALA A 326 11.45 -2.48 0.85
C ALA A 326 12.83 -1.80 0.81
N ASP A 327 13.17 -1.12 -0.27
CA ASP A 327 14.50 -0.56 -0.53
C ASP A 327 14.51 0.94 -0.84
N ALA A 328 13.36 1.60 -0.87
CA ALA A 328 13.23 3.03 -1.14
C ALA A 328 12.03 3.63 -0.40
N GLY A 329 12.04 4.94 -0.22
CA GLY A 329 10.92 5.69 0.32
C GLY A 329 11.00 7.16 -0.06
N TYR A 330 9.88 7.86 0.04
CA TYR A 330 9.79 9.30 -0.16
C TYR A 330 8.84 9.96 0.84
N PHE A 331 9.13 11.21 1.08
CA PHE A 331 8.32 12.15 1.86
C PHE A 331 7.85 13.27 0.96
N GLY A 332 6.63 13.77 1.13
CA GLY A 332 6.09 14.89 0.38
C GLY A 332 5.13 15.75 1.19
N MET A 333 5.01 17.00 0.79
CA MET A 333 4.04 17.98 1.26
C MET A 333 3.23 18.46 0.06
N TYR A 334 1.92 18.32 0.13
CA TYR A 334 0.98 18.73 -0.92
C TYR A 334 0.27 20.02 -0.55
N ALA A 335 -0.02 20.84 -1.56
CA ALA A 335 -0.90 22.00 -1.43
C ALA A 335 -1.62 22.31 -2.75
N GLY A 336 -2.93 22.55 -2.70
CA GLY A 336 -3.75 23.05 -3.81
C GLY A 336 -4.10 24.53 -3.61
N CYS A 337 -3.70 25.40 -4.56
CA CYS A 337 -3.92 26.84 -4.45
C CYS A 337 -4.26 27.49 -5.79
N THR A 338 -4.68 28.77 -5.74
CA THR A 338 -4.81 29.56 -6.97
C THR A 338 -3.44 29.80 -7.60
N PRO A 339 -3.33 29.82 -8.96
CA PRO A 339 -2.04 29.94 -9.66
C PRO A 339 -1.18 31.12 -9.21
N SER A 340 -1.79 32.27 -8.89
CA SER A 340 -1.06 33.47 -8.43
C SER A 340 -0.42 33.34 -7.05
N LYS A 341 -0.74 32.26 -6.30
CA LYS A 341 -0.24 32.03 -4.93
C LYS A 341 0.86 30.95 -4.86
N VAL A 342 1.19 30.29 -5.95
CA VAL A 342 2.15 29.17 -6.00
C VAL A 342 3.46 29.52 -5.31
N ARG A 343 4.09 30.65 -5.67
CA ARG A 343 5.34 31.10 -5.06
C ARG A 343 5.24 31.20 -3.53
N GLN A 344 4.21 31.89 -3.04
CA GLN A 344 4.01 32.09 -1.60
C GLN A 344 3.77 30.75 -0.85
N VAL A 345 3.04 29.83 -1.49
CA VAL A 345 2.78 28.52 -0.91
C VAL A 345 4.06 27.68 -0.88
N LEU A 346 4.86 27.65 -1.94
CA LEU A 346 6.15 26.99 -1.97
C LEU A 346 7.10 27.49 -0.89
N GLU A 347 7.19 28.82 -0.71
CA GLU A 347 8.00 29.44 0.34
C GLU A 347 7.54 28.99 1.73
N LEU A 348 6.22 28.88 1.97
CA LEU A 348 5.66 28.45 3.25
C LEU A 348 5.87 26.95 3.52
N LEU A 349 5.69 26.08 2.51
CA LEU A 349 5.98 24.64 2.64
C LEU A 349 7.44 24.42 3.06
N GLY A 350 8.37 25.08 2.37
CA GLY A 350 9.79 25.03 2.71
C GLY A 350 10.09 25.57 4.09
N LEU A 351 9.51 26.72 4.45
CA LEU A 351 9.70 27.38 5.74
C LEU A 351 9.24 26.51 6.92
N GLU A 352 8.09 25.81 6.79
CA GLU A 352 7.59 24.98 7.90
C GLU A 352 8.47 23.75 8.12
N LEU A 353 9.00 23.13 7.05
CA LEU A 353 9.98 22.05 7.18
C LEU A 353 11.30 22.55 7.79
N ASP A 354 11.80 23.71 7.35
CA ASP A 354 13.04 24.32 7.89
C ASP A 354 12.89 24.71 9.38
N LYS A 355 11.74 25.23 9.77
CA LYS A 355 11.44 25.52 11.19
C LYS A 355 11.43 24.23 12.02
N LEU A 356 10.80 23.16 11.49
CA LEU A 356 10.77 21.87 12.18
C LEU A 356 12.18 21.33 12.38
N ALA A 357 13.05 21.44 11.39
CA ALA A 357 14.46 21.04 11.46
C ALA A 357 15.26 21.90 12.47
N LYS A 358 15.02 23.21 12.49
CA LYS A 358 15.79 24.17 13.33
C LYS A 358 15.30 24.20 14.76
N GLU A 359 14.01 24.26 14.97
CA GLU A 359 13.35 24.55 16.26
C GLU A 359 12.79 23.28 16.92
N GLY A 360 12.61 22.19 16.17
CA GLY A 360 11.96 20.97 16.62
C GLY A 360 10.42 21.13 16.72
N ILE A 361 9.83 20.26 17.50
CA ILE A 361 8.40 20.29 17.87
C ILE A 361 8.27 20.61 19.37
N THR A 362 7.12 21.11 19.75
CA THR A 362 6.78 21.31 21.16
C THR A 362 6.25 20.03 21.79
N ASP A 363 6.33 19.92 23.13
CA ASP A 363 5.71 18.81 23.89
C ASP A 363 4.19 18.71 23.62
N GLU A 364 3.53 19.83 23.37
CA GLU A 364 2.11 19.87 23.04
C GLU A 364 1.83 19.26 21.66
N GLU A 365 2.65 19.59 20.65
CA GLU A 365 2.55 18.98 19.31
C GLU A 365 2.84 17.48 19.36
N LEU A 366 3.87 17.06 20.09
CA LEU A 366 4.20 15.65 20.30
C LEU A 366 3.01 14.92 20.95
N ARG A 367 2.48 15.44 22.05
CA ARG A 367 1.32 14.85 22.74
C ARG A 367 0.10 14.71 21.84
N LYS A 368 -0.20 15.72 21.01
CA LYS A 368 -1.31 15.70 20.05
C LYS A 368 -1.09 14.63 18.96
N ALA A 369 0.10 14.59 18.37
CA ALA A 369 0.44 13.62 17.33
C ALA A 369 0.39 12.18 17.86
N VAL A 370 0.97 11.91 19.03
CA VAL A 370 0.91 10.60 19.68
C VAL A 370 -0.54 10.20 19.98
N GLY A 371 -1.36 11.13 20.47
CA GLY A 371 -2.78 10.90 20.72
C GLY A 371 -3.56 10.58 19.44
N GLN A 372 -3.36 11.36 18.38
CA GLN A 372 -3.99 11.14 17.07
C GLN A 372 -3.61 9.79 16.45
N LEU A 373 -2.31 9.47 16.43
CA LEU A 373 -1.81 8.20 15.88
C LEU A 373 -2.32 7.00 16.68
N SER A 374 -2.23 7.08 18.03
CA SER A 374 -2.68 5.99 18.90
C SER A 374 -4.18 5.75 18.77
N GLY A 375 -4.99 6.81 18.78
CA GLY A 375 -6.43 6.70 18.58
C GLY A 375 -6.79 6.17 17.20
N GLY A 376 -6.13 6.67 16.15
CA GLY A 376 -6.35 6.22 14.77
C GLY A 376 -6.05 4.73 14.59
N ILE A 377 -4.95 4.23 15.16
CA ILE A 377 -4.60 2.80 15.08
C ILE A 377 -5.66 1.94 15.79
N VAL A 378 -6.04 2.30 17.01
CA VAL A 378 -7.03 1.52 17.78
C VAL A 378 -8.38 1.50 17.07
N LEU A 379 -8.87 2.67 16.61
CA LEU A 379 -10.14 2.75 15.88
C LEU A 379 -10.11 1.97 14.55
N ALA A 380 -9.00 2.02 13.81
CA ALA A 380 -8.87 1.24 12.57
C ALA A 380 -8.93 -0.27 12.83
N LEU A 381 -8.46 -0.74 13.98
CA LEU A 381 -8.45 -2.16 14.33
C LEU A 381 -9.81 -2.70 14.86
N GLU A 382 -10.86 -1.89 14.91
CA GLU A 382 -12.24 -2.38 15.04
C GLU A 382 -12.72 -3.09 13.76
N ASP A 383 -12.11 -2.77 12.61
CA ASP A 383 -12.43 -3.35 11.30
C ASP A 383 -11.62 -4.61 11.00
N THR A 384 -12.30 -5.68 10.54
CA THR A 384 -11.66 -6.96 10.20
C THR A 384 -10.75 -6.84 8.98
N GLY A 385 -11.04 -5.95 8.02
CA GLY A 385 -10.20 -5.67 6.85
C GLY A 385 -8.87 -5.04 7.23
N SER A 386 -8.89 -4.08 8.14
CA SER A 386 -7.68 -3.45 8.68
C SER A 386 -6.77 -4.43 9.43
N ARG A 387 -7.37 -5.35 10.21
CA ARG A 387 -6.62 -6.43 10.89
C ARG A 387 -6.01 -7.40 9.89
N MET A 388 -6.79 -7.85 8.91
CA MET A 388 -6.33 -8.72 7.83
C MET A 388 -5.14 -8.09 7.07
N SER A 389 -5.24 -6.82 6.71
CA SER A 389 -4.18 -6.08 6.02
C SER A 389 -2.92 -5.90 6.87
N ARG A 390 -3.07 -5.71 8.18
CA ARG A 390 -1.94 -5.65 9.13
C ARG A 390 -1.16 -6.97 9.15
N LEU A 391 -1.83 -8.12 9.13
CA LEU A 391 -1.18 -9.43 9.05
C LEU A 391 -0.43 -9.60 7.72
N GLY A 392 -1.03 -9.19 6.59
CA GLY A 392 -0.40 -9.22 5.28
C GLY A 392 0.88 -8.39 5.23
N ARG A 393 0.83 -7.18 5.77
CA ARG A 393 2.00 -6.29 5.86
C ARG A 393 3.09 -6.85 6.77
N ALA A 394 2.74 -7.45 7.91
CA ALA A 394 3.68 -8.11 8.80
C ALA A 394 4.44 -9.22 8.08
N GLU A 395 3.73 -10.07 7.33
CA GLU A 395 4.32 -11.20 6.61
C GLU A 395 5.13 -10.77 5.38
N LEU A 396 4.61 -9.85 4.57
CA LEU A 396 5.22 -9.48 3.29
C LEU A 396 6.37 -8.48 3.41
N VAL A 397 6.27 -7.54 4.37
CA VAL A 397 7.17 -6.40 4.45
C VAL A 397 8.08 -6.49 5.67
N SER A 398 7.50 -6.63 6.87
CA SER A 398 8.26 -6.50 8.11
C SER A 398 9.04 -7.77 8.47
N GLY A 399 8.53 -8.95 8.12
CA GLY A 399 9.07 -10.23 8.58
C GLY A 399 8.92 -10.48 10.08
N GLU A 400 8.14 -9.63 10.74
CA GLU A 400 7.83 -9.69 12.16
C GLU A 400 6.39 -9.25 12.44
N PHE A 401 5.76 -9.87 13.41
CA PHE A 401 4.49 -9.43 13.95
C PHE A 401 4.72 -8.58 15.20
N GLN A 402 4.11 -7.40 15.24
CA GLN A 402 4.08 -6.52 16.41
C GLN A 402 2.65 -6.42 16.90
N ASP A 403 2.43 -6.65 18.20
CA ASP A 403 1.12 -6.41 18.79
C ASP A 403 0.79 -4.90 18.85
N ILE A 404 -0.45 -4.60 19.17
CA ILE A 404 -0.93 -3.21 19.21
C ILE A 404 -0.19 -2.43 20.31
N ASP A 405 0.02 -3.04 21.46
CA ASP A 405 0.64 -2.40 22.61
C ASP A 405 2.11 -2.08 22.33
N GLU A 406 2.82 -2.97 21.62
CA GLU A 406 4.19 -2.70 21.14
C GLU A 406 4.20 -1.50 20.18
N THR A 407 3.30 -1.49 19.19
CA THR A 407 3.19 -0.39 18.23
C THR A 407 2.90 0.95 18.94
N LEU A 408 1.93 0.96 19.84
CA LEU A 408 1.60 2.15 20.65
C LEU A 408 2.74 2.53 21.57
N GLY A 409 3.45 1.56 22.15
CA GLY A 409 4.63 1.78 22.98
C GLY A 409 5.74 2.47 22.22
N ARG A 410 6.04 2.04 21.00
CA ARG A 410 7.05 2.66 20.13
C ARG A 410 6.65 4.08 19.70
N ILE A 411 5.39 4.33 19.38
CA ILE A 411 4.90 5.68 19.09
C ILE A 411 5.05 6.60 20.31
N LYS A 412 4.70 6.11 21.50
CA LYS A 412 4.83 6.88 22.75
C LYS A 412 6.27 7.12 23.18
N ALA A 413 7.20 6.28 22.73
CA ALA A 413 8.62 6.41 23.03
C ALA A 413 9.34 7.46 22.17
N VAL A 414 8.70 7.96 21.09
CA VAL A 414 9.27 9.00 20.23
C VAL A 414 9.45 10.28 21.02
N THR A 415 10.61 10.90 20.91
CA THR A 415 10.98 12.15 21.58
C THR A 415 10.93 13.37 20.62
N VAL A 416 10.96 14.55 21.19
CA VAL A 416 11.09 15.81 20.43
C VAL A 416 12.41 15.81 19.64
N GLU A 417 13.47 15.32 20.24
CA GLU A 417 14.82 15.24 19.66
C GLU A 417 14.85 14.30 18.45
N ASP A 418 14.22 13.13 18.53
CA ASP A 418 14.12 12.17 17.41
C ASP A 418 13.44 12.80 16.20
N VAL A 419 12.32 13.49 16.43
CA VAL A 419 11.57 14.19 15.37
C VAL A 419 12.41 15.30 14.75
N GLN A 420 13.14 16.09 15.57
CA GLN A 420 14.01 17.14 15.07
C GLN A 420 15.17 16.61 14.26
N GLU A 421 15.79 15.52 14.69
CA GLU A 421 16.89 14.88 13.96
C GLU A 421 16.44 14.42 12.58
N LEU A 422 15.32 13.70 12.50
CA LEU A 422 14.74 13.27 11.21
C LEU A 422 14.36 14.47 10.33
N ALA A 423 13.78 15.52 10.92
CA ALA A 423 13.45 16.75 10.20
C ALA A 423 14.68 17.44 9.61
N ARG A 424 15.83 17.42 10.30
CA ARG A 424 17.11 17.94 9.77
C ARG A 424 17.58 17.14 8.56
N GLU A 425 17.44 15.80 8.58
CA GLU A 425 17.77 14.96 7.43
C GLU A 425 16.90 15.32 6.22
N LEU A 426 15.56 15.43 6.42
CA LEU A 426 14.63 15.78 5.35
C LEU A 426 14.87 17.19 4.79
N ALA A 427 15.15 18.17 5.65
CA ALA A 427 15.41 19.55 5.24
C ALA A 427 16.74 19.69 4.49
N ALA A 428 17.75 18.88 4.83
CA ALA A 428 19.06 18.84 4.18
C ALA A 428 19.05 18.06 2.85
N ALA A 429 18.08 17.21 2.63
CA ALA A 429 17.96 16.41 1.41
C ALA A 429 17.64 17.32 0.20
N PRO A 430 18.15 16.99 -1.00
CA PRO A 430 17.78 17.69 -2.23
C PRO A 430 16.26 17.62 -2.46
N ARG A 431 15.63 18.79 -2.61
CA ARG A 431 14.17 18.89 -2.75
C ARG A 431 13.75 18.67 -4.20
N THR A 432 12.78 17.80 -4.41
CA THR A 432 12.02 17.64 -5.65
C THR A 432 10.72 18.42 -5.51
N ILE A 433 10.42 19.27 -6.47
CA ILE A 433 9.21 20.11 -6.48
C ILE A 433 8.46 19.83 -7.77
N THR A 434 7.21 19.48 -7.68
CA THR A 434 6.31 19.34 -8.84
C THR A 434 5.18 20.36 -8.73
N VAL A 435 4.92 21.07 -9.81
CA VAL A 435 3.82 22.04 -9.92
C VAL A 435 3.01 21.72 -11.16
N VAL A 436 1.74 21.35 -10.98
CA VAL A 436 0.78 21.14 -12.06
C VAL A 436 -0.14 22.35 -12.11
N GLY A 437 -0.24 23.02 -13.26
CA GLY A 437 -1.05 24.23 -13.39
C GLY A 437 -0.98 24.90 -14.75
N PRO A 438 -1.62 26.07 -14.93
CA PRO A 438 -1.65 26.80 -16.18
C PRO A 438 -0.36 27.63 -16.38
N PHE A 439 0.79 26.96 -16.28
CA PHE A 439 2.12 27.58 -16.38
C PHE A 439 2.88 27.06 -17.58
N GLU A 440 3.82 27.85 -18.08
CA GLU A 440 4.79 27.34 -19.05
C GLU A 440 5.84 26.47 -18.31
N GLU A 441 6.36 25.45 -19.00
CA GLU A 441 7.36 24.53 -18.41
C GLU A 441 8.66 25.24 -17.99
N THR A 442 8.89 26.44 -18.49
CA THR A 442 10.05 27.30 -18.16
C THR A 442 9.80 28.21 -16.95
N GLU A 443 8.61 28.14 -16.34
CA GLU A 443 8.30 28.94 -15.13
C GLU A 443 9.19 28.53 -13.96
N THR A 444 9.70 29.50 -13.22
CA THR A 444 10.64 29.28 -12.11
C THR A 444 10.07 29.62 -10.74
N PHE A 445 8.95 30.33 -10.69
CA PHE A 445 8.35 30.89 -9.47
C PHE A 445 9.32 31.71 -8.61
N GLY A 446 10.50 32.05 -9.15
CA GLY A 446 11.54 32.80 -8.45
C GLY A 446 12.29 31.97 -7.38
N LEU A 447 12.35 30.66 -7.55
CA LEU A 447 13.14 29.70 -6.75
C LEU A 447 14.60 29.70 -7.17
#